data_5d6dfeebd0ebef3a5a9eed60413e99fa
#
_entry.id   5d6dfeebd0ebef3a5a9eed60413e99fa
#
_cell.length_a   1.000
_cell.length_b   1.000
_cell.length_c   1.000
_cell.angle_alpha   90.00
_cell.angle_beta   90.00
_cell.angle_gamma   90.00
#
_symmetry.space_group_name_H-M   'P 1'
#
loop_
_entity.id
_entity.type
_entity.pdbx_description
1 polymer ?
#
loop_
_entity_poly.entity_id
_entity_poly.type
_entity_poly.pdbx_seq_one_letter_code
_entity_poly.pdbx_strand_id
1 'polypeptide(L)'
;MNTPFETIRQRIIADPNNQTYTERGIAPLYRATATARLCVVGQAPGRIAEQTQLYWNDQSGDRLRTWMGLTREQFYHDPRIAVLPMDFYYPGRGKSGDLPPRKNFAQKWHPLLIEQMPQLKLYLLVGSYAHRYYLGLTGKESATQVIKNHVTYGSRCLGTASSAEPKQQQLPKFFPIVHPSPRNNIWLHKNPWFETDIVPELRWQVARVFATP
;
A
#
# COMPACT_ATOMS: atom_id res chain seq x y z
N MET A 1 -9.96 23.69 -13.80
CA MET A 1 -9.39 23.61 -12.41
C MET A 1 -8.78 22.23 -12.23
N ASN A 2 -7.56 22.16 -11.71
CA ASN A 2 -6.93 20.86 -11.42
C ASN A 2 -7.68 20.17 -10.29
N THR A 3 -7.78 18.85 -10.36
CA THR A 3 -8.32 18.05 -9.22
C THR A 3 -7.38 18.15 -8.01
N PRO A 4 -7.86 17.93 -6.77
CA PRO A 4 -6.99 17.89 -5.59
C PRO A 4 -5.82 16.90 -5.76
N PHE A 5 -6.06 15.75 -6.38
CA PHE A 5 -5.02 14.74 -6.67
C PHE A 5 -3.96 15.27 -7.62
N GLU A 6 -4.34 16.00 -8.66
CA GLU A 6 -3.38 16.60 -9.58
C GLU A 6 -2.57 17.71 -8.90
N THR A 7 -3.20 18.52 -8.07
CA THR A 7 -2.50 19.55 -7.29
C THR A 7 -1.44 18.91 -6.36
N ILE A 8 -1.79 17.81 -5.67
CA ILE A 8 -0.85 17.08 -4.81
C ILE A 8 0.27 16.46 -5.67
N ARG A 9 -0.06 15.90 -6.83
CA ARG A 9 0.93 15.32 -7.76
C ARG A 9 1.95 16.35 -8.19
N GLN A 10 1.52 17.55 -8.56
CA GLN A 10 2.42 18.63 -8.95
C GLN A 10 3.31 19.08 -7.78
N ARG A 11 2.79 19.12 -6.56
CA ARG A 11 3.57 19.40 -5.35
C ARG A 11 4.61 18.31 -5.08
N ILE A 12 4.30 17.03 -5.34
CA ILE A 12 5.27 15.93 -5.21
C ILE A 12 6.39 16.12 -6.25
N ILE A 13 6.06 16.40 -7.49
CA ILE A 13 7.03 16.61 -8.59
C ILE A 13 7.94 17.81 -8.30
N ALA A 14 7.38 18.90 -7.78
CA ALA A 14 8.11 20.13 -7.47
C ALA A 14 8.90 20.08 -6.13
N ASP A 15 8.76 19.02 -5.35
CA ASP A 15 9.50 18.88 -4.08
C ASP A 15 11.01 18.79 -4.34
N PRO A 16 11.85 19.63 -3.71
CA PRO A 16 13.30 19.58 -3.86
C PRO A 16 13.91 18.18 -3.59
N ASN A 17 13.32 17.40 -2.68
CA ASN A 17 13.75 16.03 -2.42
C ASN A 17 13.47 15.06 -3.59
N ASN A 18 12.71 15.47 -4.57
CA ASN A 18 12.37 14.69 -5.78
C ASN A 18 13.06 15.22 -7.04
N GLN A 19 13.86 16.29 -6.93
CA GLN A 19 14.47 16.97 -8.07
C GLN A 19 15.25 16.02 -8.99
N THR A 20 16.04 15.11 -8.44
CA THR A 20 16.83 14.14 -9.22
C THR A 20 15.96 13.20 -10.07
N TYR A 21 14.73 12.92 -9.65
CA TYR A 21 13.78 12.15 -10.46
C TYR A 21 13.11 13.04 -11.51
N THR A 22 12.73 14.25 -11.15
CA THR A 22 12.11 15.23 -12.03
C THR A 22 13.03 15.60 -13.19
N GLU A 23 14.30 15.86 -12.93
CA GLU A 23 15.34 16.14 -13.96
C GLU A 23 15.55 14.97 -14.92
N ARG A 24 15.32 13.74 -14.48
CA ARG A 24 15.35 12.54 -15.31
C ARG A 24 14.02 12.23 -16.00
N GLY A 25 13.01 13.09 -15.87
CA GLY A 25 11.67 12.86 -16.41
C GLY A 25 10.89 11.73 -15.76
N ILE A 26 11.26 11.31 -14.52
CA ILE A 26 10.61 10.22 -13.80
C ILE A 26 9.45 10.78 -12.98
N ALA A 27 8.24 10.37 -13.32
CA ALA A 27 7.04 10.75 -12.60
C ALA A 27 6.82 9.89 -11.32
N PRO A 28 6.16 10.44 -10.28
CA PRO A 28 5.79 9.67 -9.10
C PRO A 28 4.78 8.57 -9.48
N LEU A 29 5.06 7.34 -9.07
CA LEU A 29 4.29 6.16 -9.42
C LEU A 29 3.37 5.74 -8.27
N TYR A 30 2.16 6.22 -8.30
CA TYR A 30 1.07 5.90 -7.37
C TYR A 30 -0.29 6.06 -8.05
N ARG A 31 -1.34 5.60 -7.40
CA ARG A 31 -2.73 5.81 -7.84
C ARG A 31 -3.58 6.18 -6.64
N ALA A 32 -4.33 7.27 -6.77
CA ALA A 32 -5.30 7.74 -5.80
C ALA A 32 -6.54 8.27 -6.53
N THR A 33 -7.72 7.92 -6.04
CA THR A 33 -9.01 8.35 -6.60
C THR A 33 -10.01 8.60 -5.46
N ALA A 34 -10.94 9.53 -5.64
CA ALA A 34 -11.96 9.85 -4.62
C ALA A 34 -12.91 8.67 -4.33
N THR A 35 -13.04 7.74 -5.26
CA THR A 35 -13.89 6.54 -5.14
C THR A 35 -13.13 5.33 -4.59
N ALA A 36 -11.84 5.48 -4.23
CA ALA A 36 -11.05 4.40 -3.69
C ALA A 36 -11.65 3.85 -2.39
N ARG A 37 -11.79 2.53 -2.33
CA ARG A 37 -12.27 1.78 -1.16
C ARG A 37 -11.21 0.85 -0.60
N LEU A 38 -10.27 0.43 -1.45
CA LEU A 38 -9.11 -0.39 -1.13
C LEU A 38 -7.85 0.40 -1.43
N CYS A 39 -6.93 0.49 -0.48
CA CYS A 39 -5.60 1.06 -0.68
C CYS A 39 -4.53 -0.03 -0.49
N VAL A 40 -3.76 -0.31 -1.55
CA VAL A 40 -2.61 -1.20 -1.49
C VAL A 40 -1.36 -0.40 -1.15
N VAL A 41 -0.75 -0.69 0.00
CA VAL A 41 0.44 0.00 0.49
C VAL A 41 1.64 -0.94 0.41
N GLY A 42 2.54 -0.70 -0.53
CA GLY A 42 3.81 -1.43 -0.70
C GLY A 42 5.02 -0.64 -0.20
N GLN A 43 6.23 -1.15 -0.48
CA GLN A 43 7.47 -0.49 -0.10
C GLN A 43 7.78 0.72 -0.99
N ALA A 44 8.01 0.49 -2.26
CA ALA A 44 8.33 1.45 -3.31
C ALA A 44 8.18 0.78 -4.67
N PRO A 45 8.10 1.52 -5.79
CA PRO A 45 8.24 0.94 -7.11
C PRO A 45 9.57 0.21 -7.25
N GLY A 46 9.58 -0.95 -7.87
CA GLY A 46 10.81 -1.63 -8.29
C GLY A 46 11.32 -1.09 -9.63
N ARG A 47 12.49 -1.52 -10.05
CA ARG A 47 13.11 -1.09 -11.32
C ARG A 47 12.20 -1.31 -12.53
N ILE A 48 11.54 -2.46 -12.61
CA ILE A 48 10.60 -2.75 -13.72
C ILE A 48 9.41 -1.79 -13.69
N ALA A 49 8.87 -1.51 -12.51
CA ALA A 49 7.76 -0.57 -12.35
C ALA A 49 8.16 0.85 -12.77
N GLU A 50 9.36 1.32 -12.42
CA GLU A 50 9.88 2.61 -12.90
C GLU A 50 10.03 2.64 -14.43
N GLN A 51 10.62 1.59 -15.03
CA GLN A 51 10.83 1.50 -16.47
C GLN A 51 9.53 1.43 -17.28
N THR A 52 8.53 0.72 -16.77
CA THR A 52 7.24 0.53 -17.45
C THR A 52 6.19 1.55 -17.06
N GLN A 53 6.47 2.42 -16.10
CA GLN A 53 5.53 3.36 -15.48
C GLN A 53 4.24 2.67 -14.99
N LEU A 54 4.38 1.41 -14.56
CA LEU A 54 3.25 0.61 -14.09
C LEU A 54 3.61 -0.11 -12.78
N TYR A 55 2.97 0.28 -11.70
CA TYR A 55 3.19 -0.32 -10.37
C TYR A 55 2.78 -1.80 -10.37
N TRP A 56 3.50 -2.62 -9.58
CA TRP A 56 3.23 -4.06 -9.46
C TRP A 56 3.25 -4.82 -10.80
N ASN A 57 4.04 -4.36 -11.78
CA ASN A 57 4.16 -4.98 -13.10
C ASN A 57 5.31 -5.98 -13.15
N ASP A 58 5.31 -6.93 -12.22
CA ASP A 58 6.31 -7.99 -12.06
C ASP A 58 5.68 -9.25 -11.44
N GLN A 59 6.49 -10.28 -11.23
CA GLN A 59 6.06 -11.54 -10.59
C GLN A 59 5.45 -11.32 -9.19
N SER A 60 5.93 -10.32 -8.44
CA SER A 60 5.33 -9.98 -7.15
C SER A 60 3.92 -9.44 -7.31
N GLY A 61 3.71 -8.62 -8.33
CA GLY A 61 2.39 -8.08 -8.66
C GLY A 61 1.42 -9.18 -9.13
N ASP A 62 1.89 -10.16 -9.92
CA ASP A 62 1.07 -11.29 -10.33
C ASP A 62 0.58 -12.09 -9.12
N ARG A 63 1.50 -12.42 -8.19
CA ARG A 63 1.16 -13.11 -6.95
C ARG A 63 0.23 -12.28 -6.05
N LEU A 64 0.46 -10.97 -5.95
CA LEU A 64 -0.39 -10.08 -5.18
C LEU A 64 -1.84 -10.10 -5.69
N ARG A 65 -2.04 -9.97 -6.99
CA ARG A 65 -3.37 -10.05 -7.61
C ARG A 65 -4.02 -11.41 -7.36
N THR A 66 -3.27 -12.50 -7.48
CA THR A 66 -3.75 -13.84 -7.16
C THR A 66 -4.21 -13.93 -5.70
N TRP A 67 -3.44 -13.42 -4.75
CA TRP A 67 -3.83 -13.41 -3.32
C TRP A 67 -5.06 -12.55 -3.06
N MET A 68 -5.21 -11.43 -3.75
CA MET A 68 -6.37 -10.56 -3.64
C MET A 68 -7.63 -11.10 -4.35
N GLY A 69 -7.49 -12.12 -5.20
CA GLY A 69 -8.58 -12.62 -6.05
C GLY A 69 -9.00 -11.65 -7.14
N LEU A 70 -8.07 -10.82 -7.62
CA LEU A 70 -8.32 -9.82 -8.66
C LEU A 70 -7.65 -10.20 -9.98
N THR A 71 -8.32 -9.92 -11.08
CA THR A 71 -7.70 -9.97 -12.40
C THR A 71 -6.74 -8.79 -12.61
N ARG A 72 -5.86 -8.89 -13.61
CA ARG A 72 -4.98 -7.79 -14.00
C ARG A 72 -5.80 -6.55 -14.39
N GLU A 73 -6.86 -6.74 -15.14
CA GLU A 73 -7.78 -5.69 -15.57
C GLU A 73 -8.41 -4.95 -14.39
N GLN A 74 -8.98 -5.69 -13.45
CA GLN A 74 -9.57 -5.12 -12.23
C GLN A 74 -8.54 -4.32 -11.42
N PHE A 75 -7.34 -4.87 -11.22
CA PHE A 75 -6.31 -4.22 -10.42
C PHE A 75 -5.88 -2.87 -10.99
N TYR A 76 -5.74 -2.76 -12.30
CA TYR A 76 -5.25 -1.53 -12.93
C TYR A 76 -6.35 -0.55 -13.31
N HIS A 77 -7.57 -0.97 -13.55
CA HIS A 77 -8.62 -0.11 -14.09
C HIS A 77 -9.78 0.16 -13.15
N ASP A 78 -9.98 -0.65 -12.08
CA ASP A 78 -11.05 -0.37 -11.12
C ASP A 78 -10.75 0.91 -10.30
N PRO A 79 -11.60 1.95 -10.40
CA PRO A 79 -11.36 3.23 -9.70
C PRO A 79 -11.49 3.11 -8.17
N ARG A 80 -12.00 1.99 -7.66
CA ARG A 80 -12.10 1.72 -6.22
C ARG A 80 -10.79 1.25 -5.60
N ILE A 81 -9.72 1.05 -6.40
CA ILE A 81 -8.40 0.64 -5.91
C ILE A 81 -7.45 1.82 -5.96
N ALA A 82 -6.85 2.16 -4.83
CA ALA A 82 -5.69 3.04 -4.72
C ALA A 82 -4.42 2.22 -4.49
N VAL A 83 -3.28 2.74 -4.95
CA VAL A 83 -1.96 2.16 -4.71
C VAL A 83 -1.04 3.27 -4.21
N LEU A 84 -0.65 3.21 -2.94
CA LEU A 84 0.20 4.18 -2.27
C LEU A 84 1.44 3.48 -1.68
N PRO A 85 2.51 3.24 -2.46
CA PRO A 85 3.75 2.73 -1.88
C PRO A 85 4.35 3.74 -0.91
N MET A 86 5.13 3.28 0.06
CA MET A 86 5.79 4.10 1.09
C MET A 86 6.75 5.15 0.51
N ASP A 87 7.24 4.94 -0.73
CA ASP A 87 7.87 5.92 -1.59
C ASP A 87 7.29 5.81 -3.01
N PHE A 88 7.06 6.90 -3.70
CA PHE A 88 6.48 6.91 -5.05
C PHE A 88 7.52 6.79 -6.16
N TYR A 89 8.79 6.69 -5.81
CA TYR A 89 9.89 6.56 -6.74
C TYR A 89 10.73 5.32 -6.42
N TYR A 90 11.41 4.78 -7.42
CA TYR A 90 12.35 3.69 -7.21
C TYR A 90 13.59 4.20 -6.46
N PRO A 91 13.87 3.73 -5.25
CA PRO A 91 14.95 4.27 -4.43
C PRO A 91 16.35 3.78 -4.87
N GLY A 92 16.41 2.87 -5.86
CA GLY A 92 17.64 2.28 -6.32
C GLY A 92 17.90 0.88 -5.76
N ARG A 93 18.99 0.25 -6.25
CA ARG A 93 19.40 -1.09 -5.85
C ARG A 93 20.48 -1.03 -4.76
N GLY A 94 20.26 -1.77 -3.67
CA GLY A 94 21.26 -2.02 -2.64
C GLY A 94 21.99 -3.34 -2.82
N LYS A 95 22.84 -3.71 -1.86
CA LYS A 95 23.63 -4.96 -1.88
C LYS A 95 22.77 -6.22 -1.88
N SER A 96 21.64 -6.20 -1.18
CA SER A 96 20.77 -7.37 -0.99
C SER A 96 19.34 -7.14 -1.51
N GLY A 97 19.11 -6.20 -2.41
CA GLY A 97 17.80 -5.87 -2.98
C GLY A 97 17.61 -4.39 -3.21
N ASP A 98 16.37 -3.96 -3.38
CA ASP A 98 16.06 -2.55 -3.51
C ASP A 98 16.31 -1.82 -2.19
N LEU A 99 16.75 -0.58 -2.28
CA LEU A 99 16.94 0.28 -1.11
C LEU A 99 15.59 0.50 -0.36
N PRO A 100 15.66 0.86 0.92
CA PRO A 100 14.46 1.21 1.68
C PRO A 100 13.78 2.46 1.10
N PRO A 101 12.47 2.64 1.34
CA PRO A 101 11.79 3.88 1.03
C PRO A 101 12.44 5.03 1.82
N ARG A 102 12.46 6.23 1.24
CA ARG A 102 13.02 7.40 1.89
C ARG A 102 12.29 7.72 3.19
N LYS A 103 13.05 8.10 4.20
CA LYS A 103 12.49 8.50 5.50
C LYS A 103 11.52 9.67 5.32
N ASN A 104 10.44 9.66 6.09
CA ASN A 104 9.41 10.70 6.12
C ASN A 104 8.67 10.95 4.79
N PHE A 105 8.92 10.17 3.74
CA PHE A 105 8.22 10.36 2.47
C PHE A 105 6.73 10.08 2.61
N ALA A 106 6.36 8.92 3.13
CA ALA A 106 4.97 8.57 3.36
C ALA A 106 4.29 9.51 4.38
N GLN A 107 5.01 9.92 5.45
CA GLN A 107 4.49 10.87 6.44
C GLN A 107 4.10 12.21 5.81
N LYS A 108 4.83 12.66 4.80
CA LYS A 108 4.57 13.92 4.11
C LYS A 108 3.40 13.83 3.14
N TRP A 109 3.30 12.73 2.38
CA TRP A 109 2.42 12.67 1.22
C TRP A 109 1.16 11.82 1.39
N HIS A 110 1.23 10.74 2.18
CA HIS A 110 0.07 9.86 2.37
C HIS A 110 -1.13 10.56 3.02
N PRO A 111 -0.98 11.38 4.09
CA PRO A 111 -2.13 12.04 4.69
C PRO A 111 -2.88 12.94 3.71
N LEU A 112 -2.16 13.69 2.87
CA LEU A 112 -2.76 14.59 1.88
C LEU A 112 -3.59 13.84 0.83
N LEU A 113 -3.12 12.66 0.39
CA LEU A 113 -3.83 11.83 -0.57
C LEU A 113 -5.00 11.09 0.08
N ILE A 114 -4.81 10.56 1.30
CA ILE A 114 -5.83 9.81 2.03
C ILE A 114 -7.03 10.71 2.38
N GLU A 115 -6.79 11.96 2.74
CA GLU A 115 -7.85 12.95 2.99
C GLU A 115 -8.79 13.13 1.78
N GLN A 116 -8.27 12.94 0.57
CA GLN A 116 -9.05 13.03 -0.67
C GLN A 116 -9.76 11.71 -1.03
N MET A 117 -9.61 10.65 -0.22
CA MET A 117 -10.20 9.32 -0.42
C MET A 117 -11.15 8.92 0.71
N PRO A 118 -12.28 9.62 0.88
CA PRO A 118 -13.17 9.45 2.05
C PRO A 118 -13.89 8.08 2.09
N GLN A 119 -13.85 7.32 0.99
CA GLN A 119 -14.51 6.02 0.89
C GLN A 119 -13.60 4.83 1.25
N LEU A 120 -12.35 5.06 1.68
CA LEU A 120 -11.43 3.99 2.03
C LEU A 120 -11.97 3.13 3.17
N LYS A 121 -12.05 1.83 2.94
CA LYS A 121 -12.54 0.80 3.87
C LYS A 121 -11.48 -0.21 4.25
N LEU A 122 -10.48 -0.42 3.39
CA LEU A 122 -9.45 -1.44 3.59
C LEU A 122 -8.07 -0.92 3.14
N TYR A 123 -7.09 -1.07 4.00
CA TYR A 123 -5.68 -0.91 3.69
C TYR A 123 -5.01 -2.28 3.66
N LEU A 124 -4.53 -2.69 2.51
CA LEU A 124 -3.70 -3.88 2.36
C LEU A 124 -2.24 -3.48 2.54
N LEU A 125 -1.67 -3.82 3.69
CA LEU A 125 -0.31 -3.45 4.07
C LEU A 125 0.67 -4.55 3.65
N VAL A 126 1.49 -4.28 2.63
CA VAL A 126 2.38 -5.25 2.00
C VAL A 126 3.81 -5.07 2.49
N GLY A 127 4.25 -5.94 3.41
CA GLY A 127 5.62 -5.97 3.92
C GLY A 127 5.89 -5.00 5.07
N SER A 128 7.08 -5.13 5.65
CA SER A 128 7.44 -4.56 6.95
C SER A 128 7.42 -3.03 7.02
N TYR A 129 7.72 -2.32 5.93
CA TYR A 129 7.70 -0.85 5.93
C TYR A 129 6.28 -0.31 6.08
N ALA A 130 5.32 -0.88 5.34
CA ALA A 130 3.92 -0.54 5.46
C ALA A 130 3.38 -0.91 6.85
N HIS A 131 3.74 -2.10 7.38
CA HIS A 131 3.35 -2.53 8.72
C HIS A 131 3.82 -1.55 9.79
N ARG A 132 5.11 -1.20 9.80
CA ARG A 132 5.68 -0.29 10.81
C ARG A 132 5.00 1.06 10.80
N TYR A 133 4.79 1.63 9.63
CA TYR A 133 4.19 2.96 9.52
C TYR A 133 2.72 2.97 9.94
N TYR A 134 1.91 2.10 9.33
CA TYR A 134 0.46 2.13 9.53
C TYR A 134 -0.02 1.50 10.85
N LEU A 135 0.73 0.53 11.37
CA LEU A 135 0.39 -0.14 12.62
C LEU A 135 1.12 0.44 13.84
N GLY A 136 2.02 1.42 13.63
CA GLY A 136 2.80 2.03 14.70
C GLY A 136 3.74 1.04 15.39
N LEU A 137 4.35 0.10 14.64
CA LEU A 137 5.20 -0.93 15.21
C LEU A 137 6.58 -0.37 15.56
N THR A 138 7.08 -0.73 16.74
CA THR A 138 8.39 -0.28 17.24
C THR A 138 9.58 -1.08 16.71
N GLY A 139 9.32 -2.15 15.95
CA GLY A 139 10.33 -2.96 15.25
C GLY A 139 10.76 -4.24 15.98
N LYS A 140 10.15 -4.59 17.11
CA LYS A 140 10.37 -5.88 17.83
C LYS A 140 9.48 -7.00 17.30
N GLU A 141 8.38 -6.67 16.64
CA GLU A 141 7.41 -7.62 16.14
C GLU A 141 7.91 -8.27 14.83
N SER A 142 7.88 -9.59 14.80
CA SER A 142 8.17 -10.34 13.56
C SER A 142 7.01 -10.21 12.57
N ALA A 143 7.31 -10.28 11.26
CA ALA A 143 6.28 -10.31 10.23
C ALA A 143 5.24 -11.41 10.47
N THR A 144 5.67 -12.57 10.94
CA THR A 144 4.79 -13.69 11.29
C THR A 144 3.79 -13.33 12.38
N GLN A 145 4.23 -12.68 13.45
CA GLN A 145 3.33 -12.24 14.52
C GLN A 145 2.35 -11.19 14.05
N VAL A 146 2.84 -10.20 13.29
CA VAL A 146 2.00 -9.13 12.74
C VAL A 146 0.88 -9.71 11.87
N ILE A 147 1.21 -10.66 10.98
CA ILE A 147 0.23 -11.27 10.07
C ILE A 147 -0.75 -12.16 10.84
N LYS A 148 -0.29 -12.98 11.79
CA LYS A 148 -1.16 -13.81 12.65
C LYS A 148 -2.15 -12.96 13.46
N ASN A 149 -1.73 -11.78 13.88
CA ASN A 149 -2.56 -10.85 14.68
C ASN A 149 -3.35 -9.85 13.83
N HIS A 150 -3.52 -10.11 12.53
CA HIS A 150 -4.18 -9.16 11.60
C HIS A 150 -5.59 -8.73 12.06
N VAL A 151 -6.35 -9.59 12.71
CA VAL A 151 -7.68 -9.27 13.26
C VAL A 151 -7.60 -8.14 14.30
N THR A 152 -6.55 -8.14 15.13
CA THR A 152 -6.32 -7.10 16.15
C THR A 152 -6.09 -5.73 15.53
N TYR A 153 -5.46 -5.67 14.35
CA TYR A 153 -5.18 -4.42 13.65
C TYR A 153 -6.37 -3.93 12.81
N GLY A 154 -7.31 -4.80 12.48
CA GLY A 154 -8.50 -4.47 11.71
C GLY A 154 -9.44 -3.44 12.38
N SER A 155 -9.18 -3.10 13.64
CA SER A 155 -9.97 -2.15 14.44
C SER A 155 -9.21 -0.88 14.84
N ARG A 156 -7.96 -0.68 14.38
CA ARG A 156 -7.15 0.50 14.74
C ARG A 156 -7.38 1.65 13.76
N CYS A 157 -7.60 2.84 14.31
CA CYS A 157 -7.58 4.11 13.59
C CYS A 157 -6.14 4.56 13.33
N LEU A 158 -5.89 5.21 12.19
CA LEU A 158 -4.78 6.12 12.07
C LEU A 158 -4.96 7.19 13.14
N GLY A 159 -4.03 7.23 14.13
CA GLY A 159 -4.09 8.19 15.22
C GLY A 159 -4.04 9.64 14.72
N THR A 160 -5.21 10.22 14.50
CA THR A 160 -5.39 11.64 14.67
C THR A 160 -5.76 11.84 16.14
N ALA A 161 -4.91 12.49 16.91
CA ALA A 161 -5.22 12.98 18.24
C ALA A 161 -6.28 14.10 18.11
N SER A 162 -7.52 13.70 17.86
CA SER A 162 -8.68 14.57 17.90
C SER A 162 -9.72 13.94 18.82
N SER A 163 -10.04 14.65 19.89
CA SER A 163 -10.98 14.29 20.93
C SER A 163 -12.46 14.40 20.53
N ALA A 164 -12.76 14.30 19.24
CA ALA A 164 -14.13 14.24 18.74
C ALA A 164 -14.53 12.79 18.49
N GLU A 165 -15.55 12.30 19.15
CA GLU A 165 -16.13 10.98 18.90
C GLU A 165 -16.52 10.86 17.41
N PRO A 166 -16.01 9.84 16.69
CA PRO A 166 -16.35 9.67 15.28
C PRO A 166 -17.82 9.24 15.19
N LYS A 167 -18.64 10.04 14.53
CA LYS A 167 -19.94 9.60 14.03
C LYS A 167 -19.75 8.27 13.32
N GLN A 168 -20.52 7.26 13.60
CA GLN A 168 -20.63 5.85 13.16
C GLN A 168 -20.06 5.48 11.75
N GLN A 169 -19.01 6.11 11.29
CA GLN A 169 -18.29 5.75 10.08
C GLN A 169 -17.35 4.60 10.41
N GLN A 170 -17.62 3.46 9.82
CA GLN A 170 -16.83 2.24 10.02
C GLN A 170 -15.38 2.54 9.60
N LEU A 171 -14.48 2.63 10.59
CA LEU A 171 -13.07 2.94 10.37
C LEU A 171 -12.42 1.96 9.40
N PRO A 172 -11.53 2.41 8.51
CA PRO A 172 -10.88 1.53 7.58
C PRO A 172 -10.07 0.46 8.31
N LYS A 173 -10.14 -0.77 7.81
CA LYS A 173 -9.40 -1.91 8.36
C LYS A 173 -8.00 -1.96 7.80
N PHE A 174 -7.02 -2.37 8.62
CA PHE A 174 -5.68 -2.70 8.19
C PHE A 174 -5.52 -4.21 8.06
N PHE A 175 -5.04 -4.66 6.90
CA PHE A 175 -4.80 -6.06 6.61
C PHE A 175 -3.32 -6.27 6.23
N PRO A 176 -2.46 -6.67 7.17
CA PRO A 176 -1.05 -6.88 6.90
C PRO A 176 -0.80 -8.23 6.22
N ILE A 177 0.03 -8.21 5.19
CA ILE A 177 0.51 -9.42 4.50
C ILE A 177 2.02 -9.39 4.31
N VAL A 178 2.62 -10.58 4.12
CA VAL A 178 4.01 -10.69 3.68
C VAL A 178 4.15 -10.13 2.26
N HIS A 179 5.33 -9.60 1.93
CA HIS A 179 5.59 -9.15 0.56
C HIS A 179 5.58 -10.35 -0.41
N PRO A 180 4.85 -10.30 -1.53
CA PRO A 180 4.69 -11.41 -2.48
C PRO A 180 5.92 -11.73 -3.33
N SER A 181 7.08 -11.17 -2.99
CA SER A 181 8.34 -11.41 -3.68
C SER A 181 8.77 -12.88 -3.62
N PRO A 182 9.38 -13.44 -4.67
CA PRO A 182 10.01 -14.75 -4.64
C PRO A 182 11.02 -14.95 -3.50
N ARG A 183 11.62 -13.87 -2.97
CA ARG A 183 12.49 -13.93 -1.78
C ARG A 183 11.80 -14.47 -0.53
N ASN A 184 10.49 -14.37 -0.46
CA ASN A 184 9.70 -14.89 0.65
C ASN A 184 9.20 -16.34 0.43
N ASN A 185 9.63 -17.03 -0.64
CA ASN A 185 9.21 -18.43 -0.87
C ASN A 185 9.61 -19.35 0.28
N ILE A 186 10.80 -19.17 0.87
CA ILE A 186 11.23 -19.95 2.05
C ILE A 186 10.31 -19.68 3.25
N TRP A 187 9.93 -18.42 3.45
CA TRP A 187 9.00 -18.05 4.51
C TRP A 187 7.60 -18.65 4.26
N LEU A 188 7.10 -18.57 3.06
CA LEU A 188 5.80 -19.16 2.66
C LEU A 188 5.80 -20.68 2.87
N HIS A 189 6.86 -21.36 2.46
CA HIS A 189 7.01 -22.81 2.69
C HIS A 189 6.99 -23.18 4.18
N LYS A 190 7.61 -22.38 5.04
CA LYS A 190 7.60 -22.56 6.49
C LYS A 190 6.29 -22.13 7.17
N ASN A 191 5.43 -21.41 6.48
CA ASN A 191 4.19 -20.85 7.01
C ASN A 191 3.01 -21.14 6.08
N PRO A 192 2.66 -22.42 5.81
CA PRO A 192 1.59 -22.77 4.87
C PRO A 192 0.23 -22.20 5.26
N TRP A 193 -0.01 -21.97 6.54
CA TRP A 193 -1.21 -21.31 7.08
C TRP A 193 -1.49 -19.96 6.42
N PHE A 194 -0.47 -19.28 5.88
CA PHE A 194 -0.67 -17.99 5.22
C PHE A 194 -1.55 -18.17 3.97
N GLU A 195 -1.27 -19.16 3.14
CA GLU A 195 -2.03 -19.41 1.91
C GLU A 195 -3.35 -20.13 2.20
N THR A 196 -3.44 -20.95 3.25
CA THR A 196 -4.66 -21.70 3.60
C THR A 196 -5.67 -20.87 4.39
N ASP A 197 -5.23 -19.91 5.21
CA ASP A 197 -6.10 -19.20 6.15
C ASP A 197 -6.16 -17.70 5.82
N ILE A 198 -5.01 -17.04 5.62
CA ILE A 198 -4.94 -15.59 5.45
C ILE A 198 -5.37 -15.15 4.04
N VAL A 199 -4.94 -15.88 3.01
CA VAL A 199 -5.29 -15.54 1.63
C VAL A 199 -6.80 -15.65 1.36
N PRO A 200 -7.52 -16.70 1.80
CA PRO A 200 -8.98 -16.75 1.69
C PRO A 200 -9.69 -15.59 2.41
N GLU A 201 -9.22 -15.24 3.61
CA GLU A 201 -9.77 -14.09 4.34
C GLU A 201 -9.51 -12.77 3.62
N LEU A 202 -8.30 -12.57 3.09
CA LEU A 202 -7.98 -11.40 2.28
C LEU A 202 -8.94 -11.27 1.09
N ARG A 203 -9.15 -12.36 0.34
CA ARG A 203 -10.09 -12.39 -0.80
C ARG A 203 -11.49 -12.00 -0.39
N TRP A 204 -11.94 -12.53 0.74
CA TRP A 204 -13.27 -12.20 1.27
C TRP A 204 -13.37 -10.72 1.66
N GLN A 205 -12.36 -10.15 2.34
CA GLN A 205 -12.33 -8.72 2.69
C GLN A 205 -12.32 -7.83 1.44
N VAL A 206 -11.51 -8.18 0.43
CA VAL A 206 -11.47 -7.48 -0.86
C VAL A 206 -12.83 -7.52 -1.56
N ALA A 207 -13.45 -8.69 -1.65
CA ALA A 207 -14.77 -8.85 -2.26
C ALA A 207 -15.85 -8.01 -1.54
N ARG A 208 -15.84 -7.99 -0.20
CA ARG A 208 -16.77 -7.16 0.60
C ARG A 208 -16.64 -5.68 0.33
N VAL A 209 -15.42 -5.18 0.18
CA VAL A 209 -15.15 -3.76 -0.11
C VAL A 209 -15.78 -3.36 -1.45
N PHE A 210 -15.85 -4.27 -2.41
CA PHE A 210 -16.44 -4.01 -3.72
C PHE A 210 -17.95 -4.28 -3.79
N ALA A 211 -18.47 -5.18 -2.95
CA ALA A 211 -19.91 -5.50 -2.92
C ALA A 211 -20.76 -4.42 -2.23
N THR A 212 -20.17 -3.59 -1.37
CA THR A 212 -20.93 -2.51 -0.69
C THR A 212 -21.23 -1.38 -1.67
N PRO A 213 -22.45 -0.85 -1.72
CA PRO A 213 -22.79 0.31 -2.56
C PRO A 213 -21.97 1.55 -2.23
#